data_658657e282790b4bdefe835796dcdd94
#
_entry.id   658657e282790b4bdefe835796dcdd94
#
_cell.length_a   1.000
_cell.length_b   1.000
_cell.length_c   1.000
_cell.angle_alpha   90.00
_cell.angle_beta   90.00
_cell.angle_gamma   90.00
#
_symmetry.space_group_name_H-M   'P 1'
#
loop_
_entity.id
_entity.type
_entity.pdbx_description
1 polymer ?
#
loop_
_entity_poly.entity_id
_entity_poly.type
_entity_poly.pdbx_seq_one_letter_code
_entity_poly.pdbx_strand_id
1 'polypeptide(L)'
;YIKELSHVRGNVPDYRNSFDVAFILLICLIFCYNTYKKWVRLEDLIMLKDWNKVEQPTAEEVDKRLANAKNSLLQQQIAMKEKKLPVIVLLEGWGAAGKGSVLGKLIKNIDPRFFKVAVMDEPTEEEKRKPFLYRHFVKIPEAGKFVFMDSGWMSEVTSQKLSGELSEEEYKKRIESIKRFERQLTDNGYLLLKFFFNIDKKEQKKRLKKLVEDKNTAWRVSKHDRWQNKHYDECMEVYDQFLCDTNHSTAPWYIVDAKDKKWAQLQILETIVQGIDTAFANSALSVPLLQNAFPLKPISRLDEVSLDKSLTDEEYERLLDLYQKRLKELHNELYRKKIPVIIAYEGWDAAGKGGNIKRITEALDPRGYEVHPIASPEPHEKSRHYLWRFWNRLPKTGHVAIFDRTWYGRVMVERLEGFCSKNDWQRAYVEINEFEKELSDWGAIIVKFWVQIDKDTQLARFKERENTPEKRWKITDEDWRNREKWDSYEEAVNEMLEKTNTSYAPWHILESNDKKYARIKALKTVIEAIEKYEAK
;
A
#
# COMPACT_ATOMS: atom_id res chain seq x y z
N TYR A 1 29.61 3.78 -30.23
CA TYR A 1 30.17 3.97 -28.83
C TYR A 1 31.56 3.33 -28.61
N ILE A 2 32.08 2.52 -29.53
CA ILE A 2 33.44 1.93 -29.40
C ILE A 2 34.52 2.73 -30.15
N LYS A 3 34.18 3.81 -30.88
CA LYS A 3 35.14 4.62 -31.67
C LYS A 3 35.56 5.96 -31.06
N GLU A 4 35.06 6.35 -29.89
CA GLU A 4 35.38 7.66 -29.29
C GLU A 4 36.28 7.63 -28.03
N LEU A 5 36.91 6.50 -27.71
CA LEU A 5 37.81 6.38 -26.53
C LEU A 5 39.29 6.31 -26.88
N SER A 6 39.72 6.81 -28.06
CA SER A 6 41.14 6.77 -28.48
C SER A 6 41.96 8.05 -28.21
N HIS A 7 41.42 9.06 -27.54
CA HIS A 7 42.14 10.30 -27.28
C HIS A 7 42.04 10.83 -25.85
N VAL A 8 42.61 10.12 -24.87
CA VAL A 8 43.13 10.73 -23.64
C VAL A 8 44.33 9.91 -23.18
N ARG A 9 45.54 10.37 -23.60
CA ARG A 9 46.79 9.95 -22.97
C ARG A 9 47.22 11.02 -21.98
N GLY A 10 47.25 10.69 -20.71
CA GLY A 10 47.87 11.49 -19.65
C GLY A 10 47.94 10.69 -18.36
N ASN A 11 49.14 10.27 -17.99
CA ASN A 11 49.65 9.76 -16.70
C ASN A 11 48.67 8.95 -15.82
N VAL A 12 48.75 7.62 -15.90
CA VAL A 12 48.13 6.70 -14.95
C VAL A 12 49.23 5.86 -14.29
N PRO A 13 49.23 5.72 -12.94
CA PRO A 13 50.15 4.83 -12.24
C PRO A 13 49.82 3.36 -12.53
N ASP A 14 50.83 2.51 -12.49
CA ASP A 14 50.85 1.09 -12.80
C ASP A 14 49.93 0.27 -11.87
N TYR A 15 48.75 -0.11 -12.31
CA TYR A 15 47.82 -1.03 -11.65
C TYR A 15 47.67 -2.32 -12.47
N ARG A 16 48.67 -3.21 -12.39
CA ARG A 16 48.59 -4.53 -13.05
C ARG A 16 47.57 -5.51 -12.46
N ASN A 17 46.86 -5.14 -11.38
CA ASN A 17 45.86 -5.98 -10.72
C ASN A 17 44.40 -5.53 -10.93
N SER A 18 44.12 -4.48 -11.69
CA SER A 18 42.74 -3.99 -11.90
C SER A 18 42.05 -4.61 -13.13
N PHE A 19 42.82 -5.17 -14.08
CA PHE A 19 42.24 -5.81 -15.27
C PHE A 19 41.56 -7.15 -14.95
N ASP A 20 42.09 -7.89 -13.99
CA ASP A 20 41.51 -9.17 -13.59
C ASP A 20 40.17 -9.01 -12.87
N VAL A 21 40.00 -8.00 -12.04
CA VAL A 21 38.75 -7.73 -11.32
C VAL A 21 37.68 -7.20 -12.29
N ALA A 22 38.04 -6.32 -13.22
CA ALA A 22 37.10 -5.83 -14.25
C ALA A 22 36.73 -6.95 -15.24
N PHE A 23 37.65 -7.86 -15.56
CA PHE A 23 37.39 -9.01 -16.43
C PHE A 23 36.55 -10.07 -15.72
N ILE A 24 36.80 -10.32 -14.45
CA ILE A 24 35.95 -11.23 -13.60
C ILE A 24 34.57 -10.63 -13.43
N LEU A 25 34.43 -9.32 -13.17
CA LEU A 25 33.15 -8.63 -13.12
C LEU A 25 32.41 -8.67 -14.46
N LEU A 26 33.13 -8.51 -15.57
CA LEU A 26 32.55 -8.59 -16.92
C LEU A 26 32.13 -10.04 -17.25
N ILE A 27 32.91 -11.03 -16.85
CA ILE A 27 32.54 -12.45 -16.99
C ILE A 27 31.37 -12.80 -16.07
N CYS A 28 31.36 -12.33 -14.84
CA CYS A 28 30.20 -12.47 -13.93
C CYS A 28 28.95 -11.76 -14.49
N LEU A 29 29.09 -10.57 -15.04
CA LEU A 29 28.01 -9.85 -15.72
C LEU A 29 27.52 -10.58 -16.98
N ILE A 30 28.44 -11.15 -17.78
CA ILE A 30 28.09 -11.93 -18.98
C ILE A 30 27.49 -13.28 -18.59
N PHE A 31 27.98 -13.94 -17.53
CA PHE A 31 27.38 -15.17 -17.00
C PHE A 31 26.01 -14.91 -16.34
N CYS A 32 25.87 -13.84 -15.56
CA CYS A 32 24.58 -13.36 -15.06
C CYS A 32 23.66 -12.97 -16.22
N TYR A 33 24.16 -12.25 -17.23
CA TYR A 33 23.39 -11.86 -18.42
C TYR A 33 22.95 -13.05 -19.27
N ASN A 34 23.80 -14.07 -19.46
CA ASN A 34 23.45 -15.28 -20.23
C ASN A 34 22.59 -16.28 -19.45
N THR A 35 22.73 -16.33 -18.12
CA THR A 35 21.78 -17.06 -17.25
C THR A 35 20.46 -16.31 -17.17
N TYR A 36 20.48 -14.99 -17.18
CA TYR A 36 19.31 -14.12 -17.20
C TYR A 36 18.52 -14.18 -18.52
N LYS A 37 19.19 -14.39 -19.67
CA LYS A 37 18.52 -14.61 -20.96
C LYS A 37 17.75 -15.93 -21.06
N LYS A 38 17.98 -16.90 -20.18
CA LYS A 38 17.23 -18.17 -20.12
C LYS A 38 15.88 -18.03 -19.40
N TRP A 39 15.67 -16.95 -18.63
CA TRP A 39 14.40 -16.63 -17.99
C TRP A 39 13.82 -15.43 -18.73
N VAL A 40 12.83 -15.69 -19.55
CA VAL A 40 12.17 -14.70 -20.40
C VAL A 40 11.79 -13.47 -19.57
N ARG A 41 12.51 -12.37 -19.74
CA ARG A 41 12.03 -11.04 -19.34
C ARG A 41 10.85 -10.71 -20.24
N LEU A 42 9.72 -10.50 -19.61
CA LEU A 42 8.49 -10.08 -20.28
C LEU A 42 8.47 -8.56 -20.52
N GLU A 43 9.49 -8.00 -21.13
CA GLU A 43 9.38 -6.67 -21.74
C GLU A 43 8.70 -6.75 -23.14
N ASP A 44 8.61 -7.96 -23.71
CA ASP A 44 7.86 -8.27 -24.93
C ASP A 44 6.66 -9.15 -24.55
N LEU A 45 5.45 -8.71 -24.87
CA LEU A 45 4.14 -9.36 -24.71
C LEU A 45 4.24 -10.91 -24.70
N ILE A 46 4.39 -11.54 -23.54
CA ILE A 46 4.27 -12.99 -23.44
C ILE A 46 2.82 -13.31 -23.20
N MET A 47 2.16 -13.74 -24.23
CA MET A 47 0.86 -14.36 -24.13
C MET A 47 1.02 -15.78 -23.56
N LEU A 48 0.17 -16.18 -22.62
CA LEU A 48 0.16 -17.56 -22.08
C LEU A 48 0.01 -18.59 -23.20
N LYS A 49 -0.63 -18.20 -24.31
CA LYS A 49 -0.79 -19.01 -25.52
C LYS A 49 0.53 -19.29 -26.23
N ASP A 50 1.43 -18.32 -26.23
CA ASP A 50 2.73 -18.39 -26.92
C ASP A 50 3.89 -18.67 -25.94
N TRP A 51 3.57 -18.95 -24.66
CA TRP A 51 4.57 -19.22 -23.65
C TRP A 51 5.39 -20.45 -23.97
N ASN A 52 6.67 -20.24 -24.27
CA ASN A 52 7.62 -21.28 -24.54
C ASN A 52 8.05 -21.94 -23.24
N LYS A 53 7.73 -23.22 -23.07
CA LYS A 53 8.17 -23.99 -21.92
C LYS A 53 9.69 -24.03 -21.88
N VAL A 54 10.25 -23.72 -20.72
CA VAL A 54 11.66 -23.99 -20.47
C VAL A 54 11.87 -25.50 -20.42
N GLU A 55 12.89 -26.00 -21.12
CA GLU A 55 13.21 -27.42 -21.11
C GLU A 55 13.52 -27.88 -19.67
N GLN A 56 12.80 -28.90 -19.23
CA GLN A 56 12.98 -29.41 -17.87
C GLN A 56 14.31 -30.18 -17.78
N PRO A 57 15.18 -29.83 -16.81
CA PRO A 57 16.42 -30.57 -16.57
C PRO A 57 16.16 -32.02 -16.14
N THR A 58 17.19 -32.85 -16.15
CA THR A 58 17.09 -34.20 -15.63
C THR A 58 16.67 -34.24 -14.16
N ALA A 59 16.06 -35.31 -13.71
CA ALA A 59 15.63 -35.44 -12.31
C ALA A 59 16.79 -35.29 -11.32
N GLU A 60 17.96 -35.78 -11.64
CA GLU A 60 19.19 -35.66 -10.84
C GLU A 60 19.65 -34.19 -10.75
N GLU A 61 19.64 -33.48 -11.87
CA GLU A 61 19.98 -32.04 -11.91
C GLU A 61 18.98 -31.22 -11.12
N VAL A 62 17.67 -31.50 -11.24
CA VAL A 62 16.63 -30.85 -10.43
C VAL A 62 16.87 -31.05 -8.95
N ASP A 63 17.25 -32.28 -8.52
CA ASP A 63 17.56 -32.59 -7.12
C ASP A 63 18.76 -31.82 -6.59
N LYS A 64 19.84 -31.77 -7.36
CA LYS A 64 21.05 -31.03 -7.02
C LYS A 64 20.80 -29.54 -6.92
N ARG A 65 20.12 -28.94 -7.90
CA ARG A 65 19.78 -27.50 -7.91
C ARG A 65 18.83 -27.16 -6.76
N LEU A 66 17.85 -28.02 -6.47
CA LEU A 66 16.92 -27.84 -5.37
C LEU A 66 17.63 -27.86 -4.00
N ALA A 67 18.62 -28.74 -3.80
CA ALA A 67 19.43 -28.76 -2.59
C ALA A 67 20.25 -27.47 -2.44
N ASN A 68 20.88 -27.00 -3.52
CA ASN A 68 21.63 -25.74 -3.53
C ASN A 68 20.75 -24.53 -3.21
N ALA A 69 19.61 -24.39 -3.88
CA ALA A 69 18.70 -23.29 -3.66
C ALA A 69 18.13 -23.25 -2.22
N LYS A 70 17.88 -24.43 -1.62
CA LYS A 70 17.48 -24.53 -0.20
C LYS A 70 18.57 -24.03 0.73
N ASN A 71 19.82 -24.40 0.49
CA ASN A 71 20.96 -23.94 1.29
C ASN A 71 21.17 -22.43 1.15
N SER A 72 21.07 -21.89 -0.06
CA SER A 72 21.14 -20.45 -0.30
C SER A 72 20.05 -19.70 0.45
N LEU A 73 18.79 -20.15 0.37
CA LEU A 73 17.69 -19.54 1.09
C LEU A 73 17.90 -19.56 2.60
N LEU A 74 18.43 -20.64 3.15
CA LEU A 74 18.73 -20.75 4.58
C LEU A 74 19.75 -19.69 5.04
N GLN A 75 20.80 -19.47 4.25
CA GLN A 75 21.80 -18.41 4.52
C GLN A 75 21.21 -17.01 4.38
N GLN A 76 20.38 -16.79 3.36
CA GLN A 76 19.76 -15.50 3.10
C GLN A 76 18.76 -15.05 4.20
N GLN A 77 18.12 -16.00 4.92
CA GLN A 77 17.18 -15.65 6.00
C GLN A 77 17.80 -14.78 7.08
N ILE A 78 19.07 -15.01 7.43
CA ILE A 78 19.81 -14.20 8.41
C ILE A 78 20.01 -12.79 7.86
N ALA A 79 20.51 -12.69 6.63
CA ALA A 79 20.75 -11.41 5.97
C ALA A 79 19.45 -10.62 5.75
N MET A 80 18.35 -11.29 5.43
CA MET A 80 17.03 -10.66 5.30
C MET A 80 16.58 -10.00 6.60
N LYS A 81 16.77 -10.68 7.74
CA LYS A 81 16.45 -10.14 9.07
C LYS A 81 17.29 -8.91 9.39
N GLU A 82 18.60 -8.98 9.17
CA GLU A 82 19.54 -7.90 9.45
C GLU A 82 19.29 -6.68 8.57
N LYS A 83 19.10 -6.90 7.26
CA LYS A 83 18.80 -5.86 6.27
C LYS A 83 17.32 -5.43 6.25
N LYS A 84 16.48 -6.07 7.07
CA LYS A 84 15.04 -5.77 7.18
C LYS A 84 14.27 -5.88 5.85
N LEU A 85 14.65 -6.80 4.94
CA LEU A 85 13.99 -6.98 3.65
C LEU A 85 12.64 -7.71 3.81
N PRO A 86 11.48 -7.07 3.57
CA PRO A 86 10.19 -7.74 3.54
C PRO A 86 9.96 -8.38 2.17
N VAL A 87 9.48 -9.64 2.13
CA VAL A 87 9.26 -10.37 0.89
C VAL A 87 7.82 -10.84 0.78
N ILE A 88 7.19 -10.52 -0.32
CA ILE A 88 5.85 -10.99 -0.69
C ILE A 88 5.99 -11.98 -1.85
N VAL A 89 5.48 -13.19 -1.66
CA VAL A 89 5.42 -14.24 -2.68
C VAL A 89 3.96 -14.50 -3.01
N LEU A 90 3.51 -14.01 -4.15
CA LEU A 90 2.15 -14.19 -4.65
C LEU A 90 2.09 -15.42 -5.55
N LEU A 91 1.20 -16.36 -5.23
CA LEU A 91 1.00 -17.61 -5.97
C LEU A 91 -0.38 -17.59 -6.63
N GLU A 92 -0.43 -17.41 -7.93
CA GLU A 92 -1.63 -17.36 -8.75
C GLU A 92 -1.66 -18.47 -9.80
N GLY A 93 -2.73 -18.60 -10.54
CA GLY A 93 -2.87 -19.52 -11.67
C GLY A 93 -4.01 -20.52 -11.54
N TRP A 94 -3.96 -21.56 -12.38
CA TRP A 94 -5.06 -22.50 -12.56
C TRP A 94 -5.44 -23.25 -11.29
N GLY A 95 -6.75 -23.52 -11.15
CA GLY A 95 -7.25 -24.48 -10.17
C GLY A 95 -6.60 -25.85 -10.35
N ALA A 96 -6.31 -26.55 -9.27
CA ALA A 96 -5.57 -27.83 -9.25
C ALA A 96 -4.15 -27.78 -9.85
N ALA A 97 -3.57 -26.61 -10.16
CA ALA A 97 -2.18 -26.49 -10.62
C ALA A 97 -1.16 -26.94 -9.57
N GLY A 98 -1.55 -26.97 -8.30
CA GLY A 98 -0.69 -27.50 -7.22
C GLY A 98 -0.04 -26.42 -6.35
N LYS A 99 -0.53 -25.18 -6.36
CA LYS A 99 -0.05 -24.05 -5.54
C LYS A 99 0.20 -24.45 -4.09
N GLY A 100 -0.83 -24.91 -3.37
CA GLY A 100 -0.70 -25.29 -1.96
C GLY A 100 0.28 -26.46 -1.71
N SER A 101 0.43 -27.40 -2.66
CA SER A 101 1.41 -28.50 -2.55
C SER A 101 2.85 -28.01 -2.68
N VAL A 102 3.09 -27.04 -3.58
CA VAL A 102 4.41 -26.42 -3.77
C VAL A 102 4.71 -25.49 -2.60
N LEU A 103 3.75 -24.66 -2.18
CA LEU A 103 3.87 -23.81 -1.01
C LEU A 103 4.28 -24.60 0.23
N GLY A 104 3.58 -25.71 0.52
CA GLY A 104 3.93 -26.57 1.66
C GLY A 104 5.35 -27.15 1.63
N LYS A 105 5.97 -27.27 0.42
CA LYS A 105 7.36 -27.67 0.27
C LYS A 105 8.34 -26.49 0.40
N LEU A 106 7.95 -25.29 -0.06
CA LEU A 106 8.77 -24.07 0.04
C LEU A 106 8.97 -23.68 1.50
N ILE A 107 7.89 -23.60 2.28
CA ILE A 107 7.92 -23.13 3.67
C ILE A 107 8.70 -24.05 4.61
N LYS A 108 8.89 -25.34 4.26
CA LYS A 108 9.71 -26.28 5.04
C LYS A 108 11.18 -25.87 5.15
N ASN A 109 11.65 -24.96 4.29
CA ASN A 109 13.02 -24.48 4.27
C ASN A 109 13.15 -23.09 4.92
N ILE A 110 12.09 -22.59 5.55
CA ILE A 110 12.04 -21.28 6.20
C ILE A 110 11.65 -21.49 7.67
N ASP A 111 12.35 -20.84 8.58
CA ASP A 111 11.97 -20.87 9.99
C ASP A 111 10.53 -20.32 10.17
N PRO A 112 9.63 -21.04 10.85
CA PRO A 112 8.23 -20.65 10.98
C PRO A 112 7.98 -19.26 11.58
N ARG A 113 8.96 -18.70 12.29
CA ARG A 113 8.90 -17.36 12.87
C ARG A 113 9.07 -16.23 11.83
N PHE A 114 9.61 -16.57 10.64
CA PHE A 114 9.93 -15.61 9.58
C PHE A 114 8.94 -15.59 8.42
N PHE A 115 7.89 -16.39 8.46
CA PHE A 115 6.87 -16.33 7.42
C PHE A 115 5.45 -16.38 7.96
N LYS A 116 4.53 -15.88 7.15
CA LYS A 116 3.09 -16.11 7.27
C LYS A 116 2.55 -16.61 5.93
N VAL A 117 1.51 -17.41 5.98
CA VAL A 117 0.71 -17.77 4.81
C VAL A 117 -0.62 -17.05 4.90
N ALA A 118 -0.93 -16.27 3.88
CA ALA A 118 -2.21 -15.59 3.73
C ALA A 118 -3.01 -16.31 2.62
N VAL A 119 -4.03 -17.05 3.02
CA VAL A 119 -4.99 -17.62 2.07
C VAL A 119 -6.04 -16.55 1.79
N MET A 120 -6.26 -16.26 0.50
CA MET A 120 -7.21 -15.25 0.06
C MET A 120 -8.50 -15.95 -0.42
N ASP A 121 -9.26 -16.46 0.55
CA ASP A 121 -10.58 -17.01 0.30
C ASP A 121 -11.59 -15.93 -0.12
N GLU A 122 -12.83 -16.30 -0.39
CA GLU A 122 -13.93 -15.35 -0.62
C GLU A 122 -13.94 -14.25 0.44
N PRO A 123 -14.12 -12.97 0.07
CA PRO A 123 -14.15 -11.88 1.01
C PRO A 123 -15.23 -12.07 2.07
N THR A 124 -14.90 -11.87 3.33
CA THR A 124 -15.88 -11.83 4.42
C THR A 124 -16.87 -10.67 4.23
N GLU A 125 -18.01 -10.72 4.88
CA GLU A 125 -19.01 -9.64 4.83
C GLU A 125 -18.46 -8.29 5.31
N GLU A 126 -17.46 -8.30 6.17
CA GLU A 126 -16.77 -7.09 6.57
C GLU A 126 -15.79 -6.60 5.50
N GLU A 127 -14.99 -7.50 4.90
CA GLU A 127 -14.06 -7.17 3.82
C GLU A 127 -14.76 -6.63 2.59
N LYS A 128 -15.96 -7.14 2.24
CA LYS A 128 -16.79 -6.61 1.15
C LYS A 128 -17.24 -5.15 1.37
N ARG A 129 -17.19 -4.68 2.60
CA ARG A 129 -17.52 -3.31 2.98
C ARG A 129 -16.31 -2.39 3.10
N LYS A 130 -15.13 -2.84 2.70
CA LYS A 130 -13.87 -2.11 2.71
C LYS A 130 -13.39 -1.87 1.27
N PRO A 131 -12.42 -0.96 1.05
CA PRO A 131 -11.79 -0.80 -0.27
C PRO A 131 -11.19 -2.11 -0.78
N PHE A 132 -11.15 -2.29 -2.10
CA PHE A 132 -10.63 -3.50 -2.76
C PHE A 132 -9.25 -3.93 -2.23
N LEU A 133 -8.29 -3.00 -2.14
CA LEU A 133 -6.93 -3.32 -1.70
C LEU A 133 -6.80 -3.55 -0.19
N TYR A 134 -7.82 -3.26 0.61
CA TYR A 134 -7.77 -3.38 2.06
C TYR A 134 -7.26 -4.74 2.51
N ARG A 135 -7.89 -5.84 2.07
CA ARG A 135 -7.58 -7.20 2.49
C ARG A 135 -6.16 -7.65 2.11
N HIS A 136 -5.59 -7.06 1.06
CA HIS A 136 -4.23 -7.31 0.60
C HIS A 136 -3.22 -6.48 1.40
N PHE A 137 -3.49 -5.20 1.58
CA PHE A 137 -2.60 -4.28 2.27
C PHE A 137 -2.42 -4.64 3.75
N VAL A 138 -3.48 -5.04 4.45
CA VAL A 138 -3.39 -5.41 5.87
C VAL A 138 -2.57 -6.69 6.12
N LYS A 139 -2.35 -7.50 5.08
CA LYS A 139 -1.58 -8.76 5.15
C LYS A 139 -0.11 -8.64 4.73
N ILE A 140 0.38 -7.45 4.37
CA ILE A 140 1.80 -7.28 4.01
C ILE A 140 2.73 -7.67 5.17
N PRO A 141 3.95 -8.20 4.86
CA PRO A 141 4.87 -8.67 5.90
C PRO A 141 5.52 -7.54 6.67
N GLU A 142 5.99 -7.88 7.86
CA GLU A 142 6.96 -7.06 8.59
C GLU A 142 8.33 -7.11 7.91
N ALA A 143 9.12 -6.07 8.12
CA ALA A 143 10.51 -6.02 7.69
C ALA A 143 11.29 -7.28 8.13
N GLY A 144 12.01 -7.90 7.19
CA GLY A 144 12.78 -9.13 7.42
C GLY A 144 11.95 -10.42 7.46
N LYS A 145 10.68 -10.38 7.02
CA LYS A 145 9.80 -11.57 7.00
C LYS A 145 9.19 -11.81 5.61
N PHE A 146 8.74 -13.05 5.41
CA PHE A 146 7.95 -13.44 4.23
C PHE A 146 6.45 -13.39 4.51
N VAL A 147 5.69 -13.07 3.47
CA VAL A 147 4.29 -13.47 3.35
C VAL A 147 4.12 -14.23 2.05
N PHE A 148 3.59 -15.45 2.14
CA PHE A 148 3.13 -16.23 1.00
C PHE A 148 1.63 -16.03 0.87
N MET A 149 1.19 -15.49 -0.27
CA MET A 149 -0.23 -15.31 -0.59
C MET A 149 -0.67 -16.44 -1.52
N ASP A 150 -1.53 -17.33 -1.04
CA ASP A 150 -2.18 -18.34 -1.89
C ASP A 150 -3.45 -17.72 -2.48
N SER A 151 -3.33 -17.36 -3.75
CA SER A 151 -4.18 -16.43 -4.47
C SER A 151 -4.09 -14.98 -3.93
N GLY A 152 -4.62 -14.03 -4.66
CA GLY A 152 -4.57 -12.62 -4.28
C GLY A 152 -5.41 -11.75 -5.21
N TRP A 153 -4.92 -10.58 -5.54
CA TRP A 153 -5.64 -9.59 -6.32
C TRP A 153 -5.88 -10.01 -7.78
N MET A 154 -5.04 -10.87 -8.38
CA MET A 154 -5.31 -11.42 -9.70
C MET A 154 -6.56 -12.29 -9.69
N SER A 155 -6.62 -13.28 -8.81
CA SER A 155 -7.76 -14.20 -8.71
C SER A 155 -9.06 -13.46 -8.44
N GLU A 156 -9.04 -12.43 -7.59
CA GLU A 156 -10.23 -11.62 -7.27
C GLU A 156 -10.73 -10.84 -8.50
N VAL A 157 -9.85 -10.08 -9.17
CA VAL A 157 -10.23 -9.23 -10.31
C VAL A 157 -10.64 -10.08 -11.52
N THR A 158 -9.91 -11.15 -11.81
CA THR A 158 -10.21 -12.01 -12.97
C THR A 158 -11.51 -12.81 -12.76
N SER A 159 -11.80 -13.25 -11.54
CA SER A 159 -13.06 -13.91 -11.20
C SER A 159 -14.25 -12.96 -11.39
N GLN A 160 -14.14 -11.72 -10.88
CA GLN A 160 -15.19 -10.71 -11.05
C GLN A 160 -15.39 -10.28 -12.52
N LYS A 161 -14.32 -10.23 -13.33
CA LYS A 161 -14.41 -9.97 -14.76
C LYS A 161 -15.12 -11.12 -15.49
N LEU A 162 -14.76 -12.36 -15.18
CA LEU A 162 -15.35 -13.56 -15.77
C LEU A 162 -16.81 -13.78 -15.37
N SER A 163 -17.22 -13.37 -14.16
CA SER A 163 -18.62 -13.41 -13.73
C SER A 163 -19.47 -12.25 -14.27
N GLY A 164 -18.86 -11.25 -14.91
CA GLY A 164 -19.55 -10.04 -15.38
C GLY A 164 -19.88 -9.03 -14.29
N GLU A 165 -19.30 -9.19 -13.10
CA GLU A 165 -19.47 -8.25 -11.97
C GLU A 165 -18.67 -6.95 -12.19
N LEU A 166 -17.58 -6.99 -12.96
CA LEU A 166 -16.79 -5.82 -13.34
C LEU A 166 -17.06 -5.41 -14.78
N SER A 167 -17.45 -4.17 -14.99
CA SER A 167 -17.42 -3.52 -16.30
C SER A 167 -15.96 -3.33 -16.76
N GLU A 168 -15.78 -3.07 -18.06
CA GLU A 168 -14.44 -2.81 -18.61
C GLU A 168 -13.78 -1.55 -18.00
N GLU A 169 -14.57 -0.55 -17.65
CA GLU A 169 -14.09 0.66 -16.97
C GLU A 169 -13.64 0.36 -15.54
N GLU A 170 -14.41 -0.42 -14.79
CA GLU A 170 -14.06 -0.84 -13.44
C GLU A 170 -12.83 -1.75 -13.44
N TYR A 171 -12.71 -2.66 -14.40
CA TYR A 171 -11.51 -3.46 -14.59
C TYR A 171 -10.26 -2.59 -14.76
N LYS A 172 -10.29 -1.58 -15.64
CA LYS A 172 -9.18 -0.64 -15.84
C LYS A 172 -8.83 0.11 -14.53
N LYS A 173 -9.83 0.54 -13.78
CA LYS A 173 -9.60 1.18 -12.47
C LYS A 173 -8.91 0.23 -11.49
N ARG A 174 -9.32 -1.06 -11.44
CA ARG A 174 -8.67 -2.08 -10.60
C ARG A 174 -7.22 -2.31 -11.01
N ILE A 175 -6.93 -2.40 -12.30
CA ILE A 175 -5.56 -2.54 -12.82
C ILE A 175 -4.68 -1.36 -12.38
N GLU A 176 -5.16 -0.13 -12.50
CA GLU A 176 -4.41 1.04 -12.06
C GLU A 176 -4.21 1.09 -10.52
N SER A 177 -5.19 0.65 -9.75
CA SER A 177 -5.07 0.49 -8.30
C SER A 177 -3.99 -0.55 -7.94
N ILE A 178 -3.97 -1.69 -8.62
CA ILE A 178 -2.96 -2.76 -8.43
C ILE A 178 -1.56 -2.24 -8.77
N LYS A 179 -1.39 -1.58 -9.92
CA LYS A 179 -0.08 -1.01 -10.32
C LYS A 179 0.46 -0.03 -9.28
N ARG A 180 -0.40 0.86 -8.77
CA ARG A 180 -0.02 1.80 -7.69
C ARG A 180 0.36 1.08 -6.40
N PHE A 181 -0.42 0.09 -6.00
CA PHE A 181 -0.17 -0.72 -4.82
C PHE A 181 1.17 -1.48 -4.91
N GLU A 182 1.40 -2.20 -6.01
CA GLU A 182 2.64 -2.95 -6.23
C GLU A 182 3.85 -2.01 -6.25
N ARG A 183 3.74 -0.87 -6.94
CA ARG A 183 4.79 0.14 -6.97
C ARG A 183 5.05 0.76 -5.58
N GLN A 184 4.02 1.15 -4.82
CA GLN A 184 4.20 1.66 -3.46
C GLN A 184 4.97 0.69 -2.59
N LEU A 185 4.69 -0.60 -2.69
CA LEU A 185 5.41 -1.63 -1.94
C LEU A 185 6.88 -1.71 -2.40
N THR A 186 7.14 -1.82 -3.69
CA THR A 186 8.51 -1.94 -4.23
C THR A 186 9.34 -0.68 -3.98
N ASP A 187 8.75 0.52 -4.10
CA ASP A 187 9.39 1.80 -3.78
C ASP A 187 9.74 1.93 -2.29
N ASN A 188 9.01 1.24 -1.41
CA ASN A 188 9.28 1.14 0.02
C ASN A 188 10.12 -0.09 0.41
N GLY A 189 10.84 -0.66 -0.55
CA GLY A 189 11.84 -1.71 -0.32
C GLY A 189 11.28 -3.12 -0.14
N TYR A 190 10.01 -3.37 -0.50
CA TYR A 190 9.47 -4.73 -0.53
C TYR A 190 9.95 -5.47 -1.78
N LEU A 191 10.38 -6.70 -1.62
CA LEU A 191 10.57 -7.63 -2.73
C LEU A 191 9.22 -8.30 -3.02
N LEU A 192 8.63 -8.00 -4.18
CA LEU A 192 7.37 -8.59 -4.63
C LEU A 192 7.65 -9.57 -5.79
N LEU A 193 7.38 -10.84 -5.55
CA LEU A 193 7.55 -11.93 -6.52
C LEU A 193 6.18 -12.52 -6.86
N LYS A 194 5.77 -12.44 -8.12
CA LYS A 194 4.46 -12.89 -8.60
C LYS A 194 4.62 -14.11 -9.50
N PHE A 195 4.01 -15.23 -9.12
CA PHE A 195 4.09 -16.51 -9.83
C PHE A 195 2.73 -16.93 -10.37
N PHE A 196 2.67 -17.26 -11.66
CA PHE A 196 1.51 -17.84 -12.29
C PHE A 196 1.73 -19.33 -12.59
N PHE A 197 1.01 -20.21 -11.91
CA PHE A 197 1.10 -21.66 -12.09
C PHE A 197 0.33 -22.09 -13.35
N ASN A 198 1.06 -22.38 -14.41
CA ASN A 198 0.50 -22.76 -15.69
C ASN A 198 0.46 -24.28 -15.88
N ILE A 199 -0.71 -24.81 -16.25
CA ILE A 199 -0.95 -26.18 -16.68
C ILE A 199 -1.97 -26.16 -17.83
N ASP A 200 -1.88 -27.12 -18.73
CA ASP A 200 -2.85 -27.22 -19.84
C ASP A 200 -4.21 -27.77 -19.37
N LYS A 201 -5.24 -27.54 -20.20
CA LYS A 201 -6.64 -27.96 -19.96
C LYS A 201 -6.77 -29.43 -19.64
N LYS A 202 -6.00 -30.28 -20.33
CA LYS A 202 -6.02 -31.74 -20.20
C LYS A 202 -5.43 -32.18 -18.86
N GLU A 203 -4.31 -31.59 -18.46
CA GLU A 203 -3.68 -31.86 -17.17
C GLU A 203 -4.54 -31.35 -16.02
N GLN A 204 -5.15 -30.16 -16.15
CA GLN A 204 -6.09 -29.63 -15.16
C GLN A 204 -7.27 -30.59 -14.95
N LYS A 205 -7.91 -31.03 -16.03
CA LYS A 205 -9.03 -31.99 -16.00
C LYS A 205 -8.65 -33.29 -15.29
N LYS A 206 -7.46 -33.83 -15.62
CA LYS A 206 -6.93 -35.05 -15.02
C LYS A 206 -6.74 -34.91 -13.50
N ARG A 207 -6.18 -33.77 -13.06
CA ARG A 207 -5.96 -33.48 -11.63
C ARG A 207 -7.26 -33.26 -10.87
N LEU A 208 -8.19 -32.52 -11.43
CA LEU A 208 -9.51 -32.33 -10.84
C LEU A 208 -10.23 -33.67 -10.64
N LYS A 209 -10.20 -34.55 -11.65
CA LYS A 209 -10.78 -35.90 -11.55
C LYS A 209 -10.15 -36.68 -10.41
N LYS A 210 -8.78 -36.74 -10.33
CA LYS A 210 -8.07 -37.43 -9.25
C LYS A 210 -8.41 -36.88 -7.86
N LEU A 211 -8.54 -35.56 -7.71
CA LEU A 211 -8.90 -34.96 -6.43
C LEU A 211 -10.30 -35.33 -5.99
N VAL A 212 -11.27 -35.42 -6.92
CA VAL A 212 -12.65 -35.80 -6.64
C VAL A 212 -12.79 -37.28 -6.28
N GLU A 213 -12.00 -38.14 -6.88
CA GLU A 213 -12.02 -39.59 -6.62
C GLU A 213 -11.52 -39.97 -5.21
N ASP A 214 -10.66 -39.13 -4.61
CA ASP A 214 -10.16 -39.32 -3.25
C ASP A 214 -11.05 -38.57 -2.25
N LYS A 215 -11.72 -39.28 -1.35
CA LYS A 215 -12.63 -38.73 -0.32
C LYS A 215 -11.95 -37.70 0.58
N ASN A 216 -10.63 -37.80 0.80
CA ASN A 216 -9.87 -36.88 1.64
C ASN A 216 -9.54 -35.54 0.91
N THR A 217 -9.65 -35.51 -0.42
CA THR A 217 -9.31 -34.32 -1.24
C THR A 217 -10.46 -33.79 -2.08
N ALA A 218 -11.57 -34.52 -2.17
CA ALA A 218 -12.73 -34.14 -2.98
C ALA A 218 -13.29 -32.73 -2.62
N TRP A 219 -13.25 -32.38 -1.35
CA TRP A 219 -13.68 -31.07 -0.85
C TRP A 219 -12.85 -29.88 -1.38
N ARG A 220 -11.65 -30.12 -1.88
CA ARG A 220 -10.76 -29.09 -2.45
C ARG A 220 -11.16 -28.64 -3.84
N VAL A 221 -12.09 -29.35 -4.48
CA VAL A 221 -12.54 -29.02 -5.84
C VAL A 221 -13.83 -28.23 -5.75
N SER A 222 -13.73 -26.93 -5.96
CA SER A 222 -14.85 -26.01 -5.95
C SER A 222 -15.72 -26.12 -7.21
N LYS A 223 -16.88 -25.48 -7.20
CA LYS A 223 -17.70 -25.29 -8.41
C LYS A 223 -16.94 -24.43 -9.45
N HIS A 224 -16.20 -23.45 -8.97
CA HIS A 224 -15.38 -22.57 -9.80
C HIS A 224 -14.28 -23.33 -10.54
N ASP A 225 -13.56 -24.28 -9.90
CA ASP A 225 -12.53 -25.08 -10.57
C ASP A 225 -13.09 -25.90 -11.74
N ARG A 226 -14.29 -26.46 -11.57
CA ARG A 226 -14.97 -27.22 -12.63
C ARG A 226 -15.43 -26.30 -13.76
N TRP A 227 -15.97 -25.14 -13.43
CA TRP A 227 -16.36 -24.13 -14.38
C TRP A 227 -15.16 -23.62 -15.17
N GLN A 228 -14.06 -23.30 -14.48
CA GLN A 228 -12.80 -22.85 -15.07
C GLN A 228 -12.26 -23.85 -16.11
N ASN A 229 -12.28 -25.17 -15.82
CA ASN A 229 -11.83 -26.17 -16.80
C ASN A 229 -12.75 -26.26 -18.02
N LYS A 230 -14.06 -26.08 -17.85
CA LYS A 230 -15.03 -26.06 -18.95
C LYS A 230 -14.81 -24.83 -19.84
N HIS A 231 -14.55 -23.67 -19.24
CA HIS A 231 -14.34 -22.37 -19.89
C HIS A 231 -12.85 -21.99 -19.96
N TYR A 232 -11.98 -23.00 -20.14
CA TYR A 232 -10.53 -22.83 -20.04
C TYR A 232 -10.00 -21.75 -20.99
N ASP A 233 -10.47 -21.71 -22.22
CA ASP A 233 -9.98 -20.81 -23.26
C ASP A 233 -10.40 -19.35 -22.96
N GLU A 234 -11.61 -19.15 -22.44
CA GLU A 234 -12.11 -17.85 -21.97
C GLU A 234 -11.31 -17.35 -20.75
N CYS A 235 -11.08 -18.23 -19.78
CA CYS A 235 -10.22 -17.91 -18.63
C CYS A 235 -8.79 -17.58 -19.05
N MET A 236 -8.26 -18.29 -20.04
CA MET A 236 -6.92 -18.06 -20.60
C MET A 236 -6.79 -16.63 -21.15
N GLU A 237 -7.80 -16.15 -21.88
CA GLU A 237 -7.80 -14.78 -22.43
C GLU A 237 -7.79 -13.71 -21.33
N VAL A 238 -8.62 -13.88 -20.32
CA VAL A 238 -8.71 -12.94 -19.20
C VAL A 238 -7.43 -12.95 -18.34
N TYR A 239 -6.84 -14.13 -18.11
CA TYR A 239 -5.59 -14.26 -17.36
C TYR A 239 -4.42 -13.63 -18.11
N ASP A 240 -4.32 -13.91 -19.40
CA ASP A 240 -3.29 -13.35 -20.27
C ASP A 240 -3.35 -11.81 -20.28
N GLN A 241 -4.55 -11.26 -20.49
CA GLN A 241 -4.76 -9.82 -20.40
C GLN A 241 -4.33 -9.24 -19.06
N PHE A 242 -4.73 -9.88 -17.94
CA PHE A 242 -4.35 -9.41 -16.60
C PHE A 242 -2.83 -9.44 -16.38
N LEU A 243 -2.18 -10.53 -16.80
CA LEU A 243 -0.71 -10.66 -16.70
C LEU A 243 -0.01 -9.56 -17.48
N CYS A 244 -0.44 -9.29 -18.73
CA CYS A 244 0.10 -8.21 -19.55
C CYS A 244 -0.13 -6.84 -18.90
N ASP A 245 -1.35 -6.58 -18.42
CA ASP A 245 -1.73 -5.29 -17.84
C ASP A 245 -1.00 -4.96 -16.54
N THR A 246 -0.57 -5.98 -15.77
CA THR A 246 0.08 -5.83 -14.46
C THR A 246 1.54 -6.26 -14.45
N ASN A 247 2.13 -6.53 -15.62
CA ASN A 247 3.55 -6.87 -15.72
C ASN A 247 4.40 -5.60 -15.78
N HIS A 248 5.33 -5.44 -14.86
CA HIS A 248 6.27 -4.33 -14.85
C HIS A 248 7.62 -4.72 -14.25
N SER A 249 8.68 -3.99 -14.60
CA SER A 249 10.07 -4.37 -14.30
C SER A 249 10.39 -4.50 -12.80
N THR A 250 9.71 -3.74 -11.93
CA THR A 250 9.95 -3.79 -10.47
C THR A 250 9.21 -4.95 -9.79
N ALA A 251 8.15 -5.49 -10.41
CA ALA A 251 7.41 -6.66 -9.96
C ALA A 251 6.91 -7.49 -11.16
N PRO A 252 7.79 -8.21 -11.86
CA PRO A 252 7.42 -9.00 -13.02
C PRO A 252 6.63 -10.26 -12.62
N TRP A 253 5.85 -10.77 -13.58
CA TRP A 253 5.23 -12.07 -13.47
C TRP A 253 6.19 -13.19 -13.92
N TYR A 254 6.25 -14.24 -13.15
CA TYR A 254 6.98 -15.47 -13.47
C TYR A 254 6.00 -16.59 -13.78
N ILE A 255 5.97 -17.03 -15.04
CA ILE A 255 5.11 -18.16 -15.43
C ILE A 255 5.82 -19.45 -15.09
N VAL A 256 5.20 -20.29 -14.24
CA VAL A 256 5.75 -21.54 -13.71
C VAL A 256 5.16 -22.73 -14.47
N ASP A 257 5.98 -23.57 -15.10
CA ASP A 257 5.51 -24.87 -15.57
C ASP A 257 5.17 -25.75 -14.36
N ALA A 258 3.87 -25.84 -14.07
CA ALA A 258 3.37 -26.58 -12.93
C ALA A 258 2.97 -28.02 -13.24
N LYS A 259 3.34 -28.56 -14.41
CA LYS A 259 3.08 -29.95 -14.79
C LYS A 259 3.85 -30.94 -13.90
N ASP A 260 5.11 -30.65 -13.58
CA ASP A 260 5.88 -31.36 -12.56
C ASP A 260 6.00 -30.51 -11.30
N LYS A 261 5.58 -31.06 -10.15
CA LYS A 261 5.57 -30.33 -8.87
C LYS A 261 6.96 -30.03 -8.32
N LYS A 262 7.94 -30.84 -8.65
CA LYS A 262 9.32 -30.71 -8.16
C LYS A 262 10.04 -29.66 -8.99
N TRP A 263 9.79 -29.67 -10.29
CA TRP A 263 10.25 -28.64 -11.20
C TRP A 263 9.64 -27.27 -10.87
N ALA A 264 8.34 -27.21 -10.64
CA ALA A 264 7.68 -25.98 -10.19
C ALA A 264 8.27 -25.43 -8.87
N GLN A 265 8.55 -26.32 -7.90
CA GLN A 265 9.22 -25.92 -6.66
C GLN A 265 10.60 -25.31 -6.91
N LEU A 266 11.39 -25.92 -7.80
CA LEU A 266 12.73 -25.42 -8.13
C LEU A 266 12.68 -24.04 -8.78
N GLN A 267 11.84 -23.87 -9.81
CA GLN A 267 11.66 -22.58 -10.49
C GLN A 267 11.38 -21.45 -9.48
N ILE A 268 10.42 -21.66 -8.59
CA ILE A 268 10.03 -20.65 -7.59
C ILE A 268 11.16 -20.40 -6.60
N LEU A 269 11.80 -21.44 -6.09
CA LEU A 269 12.84 -21.32 -5.07
C LEU A 269 14.07 -20.59 -5.60
N GLU A 270 14.51 -20.90 -6.83
CA GLU A 270 15.63 -20.19 -7.49
C GLU A 270 15.28 -18.73 -7.75
N THR A 271 14.05 -18.44 -8.18
CA THR A 271 13.58 -17.05 -8.37
C THR A 271 13.55 -16.27 -7.06
N ILE A 272 13.12 -16.90 -5.95
CA ILE A 272 13.16 -16.28 -4.62
C ILE A 272 14.59 -15.95 -4.21
N VAL A 273 15.52 -16.93 -4.32
CA VAL A 273 16.92 -16.75 -3.98
C VAL A 273 17.56 -15.63 -4.81
N GLN A 274 17.36 -15.65 -6.13
CA GLN A 274 17.89 -14.62 -7.02
C GLN A 274 17.26 -13.23 -6.76
N GLY A 275 15.96 -13.19 -6.48
CA GLY A 275 15.27 -11.93 -6.15
C GLY A 275 15.82 -11.30 -4.88
N ILE A 276 16.11 -12.10 -3.85
CA ILE A 276 16.72 -11.62 -2.60
C ILE A 276 18.14 -11.08 -2.86
N ASP A 277 18.97 -11.81 -3.63
CA ASP A 277 20.32 -11.35 -3.97
C ASP A 277 20.28 -10.03 -4.76
N THR A 278 19.36 -9.92 -5.73
CA THR A 278 19.15 -8.70 -6.51
C THR A 278 18.69 -7.53 -5.63
N ALA A 279 17.76 -7.78 -4.71
CA ALA A 279 17.29 -6.75 -3.78
C ALA A 279 18.43 -6.25 -2.87
N PHE A 280 19.31 -7.15 -2.42
CA PHE A 280 20.49 -6.77 -1.63
C PHE A 280 21.50 -5.96 -2.43
N ALA A 281 21.73 -6.31 -3.69
CA ALA A 281 22.64 -5.57 -4.57
C ALA A 281 22.12 -4.16 -4.88
N ASN A 282 20.81 -4.01 -5.04
CA ASN A 282 20.15 -2.76 -5.40
C ASN A 282 19.76 -1.89 -4.19
N SER A 283 19.97 -2.34 -2.97
CA SER A 283 19.53 -1.63 -1.74
C SER A 283 20.10 -0.22 -1.56
N ALA A 284 21.19 0.13 -2.27
CA ALA A 284 21.79 1.46 -2.26
C ALA A 284 21.25 2.40 -3.34
N LEU A 285 20.43 1.91 -4.27
CA LEU A 285 19.87 2.73 -5.34
C LEU A 285 18.72 3.58 -4.82
N SER A 286 18.75 4.87 -5.14
CA SER A 286 17.63 5.76 -4.82
C SER A 286 16.46 5.49 -5.76
N VAL A 287 15.26 5.38 -5.18
CA VAL A 287 14.02 5.30 -5.95
C VAL A 287 13.75 6.66 -6.60
N PRO A 288 13.46 6.73 -7.90
CA PRO A 288 13.12 7.99 -8.55
C PRO A 288 11.89 8.65 -7.91
N LEU A 289 11.93 9.96 -7.76
CA LEU A 289 10.78 10.71 -7.30
C LEU A 289 9.71 10.76 -8.39
N LEU A 290 8.50 10.39 -8.00
CA LEU A 290 7.34 10.41 -8.88
C LEU A 290 6.75 11.81 -8.95
N GLN A 291 6.25 12.16 -10.12
CA GLN A 291 5.43 13.36 -10.29
C GLN A 291 3.98 13.03 -9.91
N ASN A 292 3.33 13.98 -9.23
CA ASN A 292 1.91 13.85 -8.93
C ASN A 292 1.09 13.91 -10.23
N ALA A 293 0.29 12.88 -10.47
CA ALA A 293 -0.57 12.77 -11.65
C ALA A 293 -1.99 13.33 -11.43
N PHE A 294 -2.31 13.77 -10.21
CA PHE A 294 -3.66 14.19 -9.86
C PHE A 294 -3.82 15.71 -9.91
N PRO A 295 -5.00 16.23 -10.34
CA PRO A 295 -5.25 17.64 -10.36
C PRO A 295 -5.30 18.22 -8.94
N LEU A 296 -4.46 19.21 -8.69
CA LEU A 296 -4.40 19.96 -7.44
C LEU A 296 -5.22 21.23 -7.55
N LYS A 297 -5.83 21.65 -6.45
CA LYS A 297 -6.52 22.93 -6.31
C LYS A 297 -5.61 23.94 -5.62
N PRO A 298 -5.68 25.22 -5.96
CA PRO A 298 -4.99 26.25 -5.19
C PRO A 298 -5.51 26.30 -3.75
N ILE A 299 -4.64 26.65 -2.82
CA ILE A 299 -4.96 26.85 -1.41
C ILE A 299 -4.10 27.99 -0.87
N SER A 300 -4.64 28.80 0.04
CA SER A 300 -3.90 29.88 0.67
C SER A 300 -2.79 29.34 1.56
N ARG A 301 -1.66 30.02 1.58
CA ARG A 301 -0.61 29.77 2.55
C ARG A 301 -1.08 30.15 3.95
N LEU A 302 -0.50 29.55 4.97
CA LEU A 302 -0.93 29.76 6.36
C LEU A 302 -0.73 31.19 6.85
N ASP A 303 0.30 31.87 6.38
CA ASP A 303 0.61 33.27 6.66
C ASP A 303 -0.37 34.27 6.01
N GLU A 304 -1.13 33.84 4.99
CA GLU A 304 -2.18 34.62 4.31
C GLU A 304 -3.57 34.42 4.95
N VAL A 305 -3.71 33.48 5.89
CA VAL A 305 -5.01 33.17 6.50
C VAL A 305 -5.37 34.18 7.58
N SER A 306 -6.45 34.94 7.38
CA SER A 306 -6.99 35.83 8.42
C SER A 306 -7.58 35.04 9.58
N LEU A 307 -7.09 35.27 10.80
CA LEU A 307 -7.49 34.60 12.04
C LEU A 307 -8.43 35.44 12.92
N ASP A 308 -8.97 36.53 12.41
CA ASP A 308 -9.86 37.49 13.09
C ASP A 308 -11.34 37.05 13.13
N LYS A 309 -11.63 35.87 12.63
CA LYS A 309 -12.97 35.27 12.62
C LYS A 309 -13.43 34.90 14.03
N SER A 310 -14.64 35.31 14.42
CA SER A 310 -15.23 35.01 15.72
C SER A 310 -16.74 34.85 15.63
N LEU A 311 -17.34 34.25 16.65
CA LEU A 311 -18.79 34.15 16.84
C LEU A 311 -19.16 34.59 18.25
N THR A 312 -20.32 35.28 18.39
CA THR A 312 -20.92 35.53 19.71
C THR A 312 -21.38 34.20 20.33
N ASP A 313 -21.67 34.21 21.65
CA ASP A 313 -22.17 33.00 22.34
C ASP A 313 -23.53 32.58 21.77
N GLU A 314 -24.44 33.54 21.54
CA GLU A 314 -25.76 33.27 21.00
C GLU A 314 -25.70 32.70 19.57
N GLU A 315 -24.87 33.27 18.72
CA GLU A 315 -24.66 32.74 17.35
C GLU A 315 -24.09 31.34 17.36
N TYR A 316 -23.10 31.10 18.23
CA TYR A 316 -22.48 29.77 18.36
C TYR A 316 -23.47 28.72 18.79
N GLU A 317 -24.25 28.95 19.86
CA GLU A 317 -25.24 27.99 20.36
C GLU A 317 -26.33 27.70 19.32
N ARG A 318 -26.85 28.73 18.67
CA ARG A 318 -27.85 28.59 17.61
C ARG A 318 -27.34 27.79 16.41
N LEU A 319 -26.13 28.07 15.94
CA LEU A 319 -25.54 27.39 14.80
C LEU A 319 -25.10 25.97 15.16
N LEU A 320 -24.64 25.75 16.39
CA LEU A 320 -24.26 24.43 16.87
C LEU A 320 -25.48 23.47 16.87
N ASP A 321 -26.60 23.89 17.44
CA ASP A 321 -27.83 23.10 17.45
C ASP A 321 -28.32 22.80 16.03
N LEU A 322 -28.35 23.81 15.17
CA LEU A 322 -28.77 23.67 13.77
C LEU A 322 -27.92 22.64 13.01
N TYR A 323 -26.59 22.77 13.08
CA TYR A 323 -25.71 21.89 12.31
C TYR A 323 -25.59 20.49 12.93
N GLN A 324 -25.64 20.35 14.26
CA GLN A 324 -25.66 19.02 14.88
C GLN A 324 -26.93 18.26 14.54
N LYS A 325 -28.07 18.93 14.51
CA LYS A 325 -29.34 18.32 14.06
C LYS A 325 -29.26 17.87 12.60
N ARG A 326 -28.75 18.74 11.71
CA ARG A 326 -28.61 18.39 10.29
C ARG A 326 -27.62 17.24 10.08
N LEU A 327 -26.48 17.26 10.75
CA LEU A 327 -25.47 16.18 10.64
C LEU A 327 -26.01 14.84 11.15
N LYS A 328 -26.87 14.85 12.20
CA LYS A 328 -27.53 13.65 12.69
C LYS A 328 -28.47 13.03 11.63
N GLU A 329 -29.21 13.86 10.89
CA GLU A 329 -30.07 13.40 9.79
C GLU A 329 -29.22 12.77 8.68
N LEU A 330 -28.17 13.47 8.24
CA LEU A 330 -27.25 12.99 7.21
C LEU A 330 -26.53 11.70 7.63
N HIS A 331 -26.16 11.55 8.89
CA HIS A 331 -25.52 10.33 9.38
C HIS A 331 -26.43 9.09 9.22
N ASN A 332 -27.73 9.24 9.46
CA ASN A 332 -28.70 8.18 9.20
C ASN A 332 -28.80 7.82 7.69
N GLU A 333 -28.70 8.82 6.82
CA GLU A 333 -28.69 8.62 5.38
C GLU A 333 -27.42 7.89 4.92
N LEU A 334 -26.25 8.31 5.39
CA LEU A 334 -24.95 7.65 5.13
C LEU A 334 -25.00 6.16 5.51
N TYR A 335 -25.56 5.85 6.67
CA TYR A 335 -25.70 4.46 7.13
C TYR A 335 -26.59 3.63 6.20
N ARG A 336 -27.76 4.14 5.80
CA ARG A 336 -28.69 3.47 4.90
C ARG A 336 -28.15 3.30 3.49
N LYS A 337 -27.50 4.35 2.96
CA LYS A 337 -26.91 4.36 1.62
C LYS A 337 -25.53 3.68 1.57
N LYS A 338 -25.01 3.23 2.72
CA LYS A 338 -23.70 2.59 2.86
C LYS A 338 -22.54 3.47 2.36
N ILE A 339 -22.60 4.78 2.55
CA ILE A 339 -21.58 5.72 2.16
C ILE A 339 -20.56 5.87 3.31
N PRO A 340 -19.26 5.54 3.11
CA PRO A 340 -18.24 5.74 4.14
C PRO A 340 -17.76 7.19 4.17
N VAL A 341 -17.43 7.68 5.36
CA VAL A 341 -16.86 9.04 5.54
C VAL A 341 -15.56 8.96 6.31
N ILE A 342 -14.56 9.70 5.88
CA ILE A 342 -13.25 9.82 6.52
C ILE A 342 -13.00 11.29 6.80
N ILE A 343 -12.81 11.63 8.09
CA ILE A 343 -12.50 12.98 8.53
C ILE A 343 -11.08 12.98 9.10
N ALA A 344 -10.18 13.72 8.47
CA ALA A 344 -8.78 13.79 8.81
C ALA A 344 -8.45 15.14 9.45
N TYR A 345 -7.98 15.13 10.69
CA TYR A 345 -7.58 16.32 11.44
C TYR A 345 -6.08 16.45 11.58
N GLU A 346 -5.52 17.53 11.06
CA GLU A 346 -4.18 18.01 11.34
C GLU A 346 -4.24 19.46 11.89
N GLY A 347 -3.17 19.95 12.44
CA GLY A 347 -3.10 21.33 12.95
C GLY A 347 -2.14 21.47 14.12
N TRP A 348 -1.86 22.71 14.48
CA TRP A 348 -0.95 23.04 15.55
C TRP A 348 -1.31 22.37 16.88
N ASP A 349 -0.33 22.15 17.75
CA ASP A 349 -0.59 21.74 19.11
C ASP A 349 -1.38 22.83 19.83
N ALA A 350 -2.35 22.43 20.65
CA ALA A 350 -3.35 23.27 21.28
C ALA A 350 -4.30 24.04 20.32
N ALA A 351 -4.26 23.79 19.00
CA ALA A 351 -5.16 24.47 18.05
C ALA A 351 -6.66 24.17 18.28
N GLY A 352 -7.01 23.03 18.89
CA GLY A 352 -8.39 22.72 19.23
C GLY A 352 -9.00 21.53 18.47
N LYS A 353 -8.17 20.67 17.87
CA LYS A 353 -8.59 19.44 17.16
C LYS A 353 -9.63 18.63 17.95
N GLY A 354 -9.32 18.21 19.17
CA GLY A 354 -10.22 17.39 20.00
C GLY A 354 -11.56 18.10 20.35
N GLY A 355 -11.57 19.45 20.42
CA GLY A 355 -12.79 20.19 20.61
C GLY A 355 -13.71 20.21 19.39
N ASN A 356 -13.15 20.22 18.18
CA ASN A 356 -13.87 20.07 16.92
C ASN A 356 -14.42 18.65 16.80
N ILE A 357 -13.59 17.62 17.00
CA ILE A 357 -13.98 16.21 16.95
C ILE A 357 -15.16 15.94 17.88
N LYS A 358 -15.08 16.45 19.12
CA LYS A 358 -16.18 16.30 20.10
C LYS A 358 -17.51 16.84 19.57
N ARG A 359 -17.55 18.03 18.94
CA ARG A 359 -18.79 18.63 18.41
C ARG A 359 -19.37 17.85 17.24
N ILE A 360 -18.53 17.23 16.42
CA ILE A 360 -18.96 16.34 15.35
C ILE A 360 -19.53 15.05 15.95
N THR A 361 -18.81 14.40 16.87
CA THR A 361 -19.23 13.11 17.44
C THR A 361 -20.50 13.20 18.30
N GLU A 362 -20.78 14.34 18.92
CA GLU A 362 -22.02 14.60 19.64
C GLU A 362 -23.28 14.50 18.73
N ALA A 363 -23.12 14.69 17.42
CA ALA A 363 -24.20 14.57 16.44
C ALA A 363 -24.33 13.18 15.81
N LEU A 364 -23.39 12.27 16.05
CA LEU A 364 -23.33 10.95 15.42
C LEU A 364 -23.82 9.83 16.36
N ASP A 365 -24.41 8.79 15.81
CA ASP A 365 -24.69 7.56 16.55
C ASP A 365 -23.35 6.85 16.89
N PRO A 366 -23.06 6.55 18.17
CA PRO A 366 -21.79 5.96 18.58
C PRO A 366 -21.49 4.59 17.95
N ARG A 367 -22.45 3.91 17.40
CA ARG A 367 -22.27 2.65 16.67
C ARG A 367 -21.83 2.86 15.23
N GLY A 368 -21.98 4.07 14.71
CA GLY A 368 -21.72 4.43 13.31
C GLY A 368 -20.41 5.22 13.10
N TYR A 369 -19.63 5.49 14.14
CA TYR A 369 -18.34 6.15 13.98
C TYR A 369 -17.25 5.57 14.87
N GLU A 370 -16.01 5.84 14.53
CA GLU A 370 -14.83 5.56 15.35
C GLU A 370 -13.85 6.73 15.28
N VAL A 371 -13.27 7.11 16.43
CA VAL A 371 -12.22 8.12 16.51
C VAL A 371 -10.89 7.43 16.73
N HIS A 372 -9.93 7.70 15.86
CA HIS A 372 -8.59 7.13 15.90
C HIS A 372 -7.57 8.21 16.33
N PRO A 373 -7.15 8.26 17.60
CA PRO A 373 -6.02 9.08 18.03
C PRO A 373 -4.73 8.43 17.52
N ILE A 374 -3.98 9.12 16.68
CA ILE A 374 -2.75 8.62 16.09
C ILE A 374 -1.56 9.14 16.88
N ALA A 375 -0.90 8.24 17.59
CA ALA A 375 0.35 8.47 18.29
C ALA A 375 1.56 7.94 17.49
N SER A 376 2.75 7.96 18.09
CA SER A 376 3.94 7.30 17.54
C SER A 376 3.64 5.86 17.17
N PRO A 377 4.13 5.37 16.01
CA PRO A 377 3.82 4.02 15.57
C PRO A 377 4.45 2.96 16.50
N GLU A 378 3.68 1.92 16.79
CA GLU A 378 4.13 0.75 17.53
C GLU A 378 5.22 -0.03 16.74
N PRO A 379 6.05 -0.86 17.40
CA PRO A 379 7.12 -1.60 16.71
C PRO A 379 6.63 -2.42 15.50
N HIS A 380 5.46 -3.05 15.61
CA HIS A 380 4.86 -3.82 14.52
C HIS A 380 4.33 -2.95 13.37
N GLU A 381 3.93 -1.70 13.65
CA GLU A 381 3.56 -0.70 12.65
C GLU A 381 4.80 -0.12 11.95
N LYS A 382 5.87 0.20 12.71
CA LYS A 382 7.17 0.67 12.18
C LYS A 382 7.84 -0.32 11.24
N SER A 383 7.58 -1.62 11.41
CA SER A 383 8.14 -2.68 10.59
C SER A 383 7.41 -2.89 9.26
N ARG A 384 6.41 -2.08 8.94
CA ARG A 384 5.61 -2.12 7.72
C ARG A 384 5.57 -0.77 7.03
N HIS A 385 4.99 -0.74 5.83
CA HIS A 385 4.70 0.49 5.12
C HIS A 385 3.89 1.45 6.02
N TYR A 386 4.25 2.75 6.05
CA TYR A 386 3.63 3.70 6.99
C TYR A 386 2.11 3.83 6.85
N LEU A 387 1.56 3.62 5.66
CA LEU A 387 0.10 3.61 5.43
C LEU A 387 -0.60 2.37 6.00
N TRP A 388 0.13 1.29 6.32
CA TRP A 388 -0.46 0.05 6.82
C TRP A 388 -1.33 0.27 8.07
N ARG A 389 -0.89 1.11 9.00
CA ARG A 389 -1.62 1.41 10.23
C ARG A 389 -2.93 2.13 9.97
N PHE A 390 -3.03 2.89 8.87
CA PHE A 390 -4.24 3.61 8.47
C PHE A 390 -5.20 2.71 7.71
N TRP A 391 -4.68 1.82 6.85
CA TRP A 391 -5.48 0.78 6.21
C TRP A 391 -6.23 -0.06 7.24
N ASN A 392 -5.62 -0.44 8.35
CA ASN A 392 -6.27 -1.22 9.43
C ASN A 392 -7.36 -0.44 10.16
N ARG A 393 -7.42 0.88 10.03
CA ARG A 393 -8.37 1.77 10.72
C ARG A 393 -9.42 2.38 9.79
N LEU A 394 -9.48 1.93 8.54
CA LEU A 394 -10.50 2.40 7.61
C LEU A 394 -11.90 2.01 8.07
N PRO A 395 -12.91 2.87 7.87
CA PRO A 395 -14.29 2.53 8.18
C PRO A 395 -14.81 1.44 7.23
N LYS A 396 -15.87 0.79 7.59
CA LYS A 396 -16.70 0.04 6.64
C LYS A 396 -17.75 0.95 6.02
N THR A 397 -18.29 0.59 4.87
CA THR A 397 -19.33 1.38 4.21
C THR A 397 -20.47 1.73 5.17
N GLY A 398 -20.95 2.99 5.14
CA GLY A 398 -21.99 3.51 6.02
C GLY A 398 -21.50 3.92 7.42
N HIS A 399 -20.18 4.01 7.64
CA HIS A 399 -19.59 4.40 8.92
C HIS A 399 -18.62 5.56 8.72
N VAL A 400 -18.33 6.28 9.81
CA VAL A 400 -17.44 7.44 9.85
C VAL A 400 -16.16 7.08 10.61
N ALA A 401 -14.99 7.30 10.01
CA ALA A 401 -13.72 7.27 10.72
C ALA A 401 -13.19 8.70 10.87
N ILE A 402 -12.81 9.07 12.08
CA ILE A 402 -12.25 10.39 12.40
C ILE A 402 -10.82 10.17 12.91
N PHE A 403 -9.86 10.71 12.18
CA PHE A 403 -8.44 10.61 12.55
C PHE A 403 -7.98 11.90 13.23
N ASP A 404 -7.54 11.81 14.50
CA ASP A 404 -6.85 12.88 15.22
C ASP A 404 -5.34 12.67 15.06
N ARG A 405 -4.72 13.44 14.19
CA ARG A 405 -3.48 13.21 13.45
C ARG A 405 -3.65 12.08 12.42
N THR A 406 -2.84 12.09 11.36
CA THR A 406 -3.10 11.27 10.19
C THR A 406 -1.82 10.73 9.54
N TRP A 407 -1.95 10.20 8.32
CA TRP A 407 -0.84 9.80 7.45
C TRP A 407 0.07 10.96 7.03
N TYR A 408 -0.39 12.19 7.21
CA TYR A 408 0.39 13.39 6.93
C TYR A 408 1.56 13.61 7.90
N GLY A 409 1.57 12.89 9.03
CA GLY A 409 2.74 12.83 9.92
C GLY A 409 4.05 12.49 9.20
N ARG A 410 3.98 11.69 8.09
CA ARG A 410 5.13 11.34 7.25
C ARG A 410 5.83 12.55 6.63
N VAL A 411 5.08 13.55 6.19
CA VAL A 411 5.61 14.76 5.53
C VAL A 411 5.76 15.96 6.47
N MET A 412 5.36 15.81 7.74
CA MET A 412 5.51 16.82 8.80
C MET A 412 6.47 16.32 9.89
N VAL A 413 5.96 15.72 10.95
CA VAL A 413 6.77 15.34 12.13
C VAL A 413 7.87 14.35 11.76
N GLU A 414 7.61 13.32 10.96
CA GLU A 414 8.64 12.33 10.60
C GLU A 414 9.75 12.94 9.73
N ARG A 415 9.40 13.89 8.85
CA ARG A 415 10.34 14.70 8.06
C ARG A 415 11.23 15.56 8.96
N LEU A 416 10.63 16.33 9.87
CA LEU A 416 11.33 17.35 10.66
C LEU A 416 12.15 16.75 11.80
N GLU A 417 11.71 15.62 12.34
CA GLU A 417 12.44 14.88 13.38
C GLU A 417 13.42 13.83 12.80
N GLY A 418 13.49 13.68 11.48
CA GLY A 418 14.41 12.75 10.83
C GLY A 418 14.06 11.27 11.06
N PHE A 419 12.78 10.96 11.28
CA PHE A 419 12.31 9.57 11.49
C PHE A 419 12.15 8.78 10.19
N CYS A 420 12.23 9.45 9.04
CA CYS A 420 12.28 8.85 7.72
C CYS A 420 13.32 9.57 6.85
N SER A 421 13.77 8.92 5.77
CA SER A 421 14.73 9.52 4.83
C SER A 421 14.09 10.65 4.02
N LYS A 422 14.94 11.50 3.42
CA LYS A 422 14.47 12.55 2.50
C LYS A 422 13.67 11.97 1.34
N ASN A 423 14.13 10.86 0.78
CA ASN A 423 13.45 10.18 -0.32
C ASN A 423 12.06 9.67 0.10
N ASP A 424 11.91 9.15 1.32
CA ASP A 424 10.65 8.63 1.83
C ASP A 424 9.58 9.72 1.98
N TRP A 425 9.89 10.86 2.61
CA TRP A 425 8.88 11.90 2.77
C TRP A 425 8.59 12.65 1.45
N GLN A 426 9.56 12.76 0.55
CA GLN A 426 9.31 13.35 -0.78
C GLN A 426 8.38 12.48 -1.62
N ARG A 427 8.56 11.17 -1.58
CA ARG A 427 7.69 10.20 -2.26
C ARG A 427 6.29 10.15 -1.64
N ALA A 428 6.20 10.35 -0.33
CA ALA A 428 4.94 10.25 0.41
C ALA A 428 3.84 11.20 -0.07
N TYR A 429 4.15 12.35 -0.66
CA TYR A 429 3.12 13.23 -1.22
C TYR A 429 2.31 12.53 -2.31
N VAL A 430 2.97 11.79 -3.19
CA VAL A 430 2.30 11.03 -4.26
C VAL A 430 1.56 9.83 -3.68
N GLU A 431 2.20 9.08 -2.78
CA GLU A 431 1.61 7.90 -2.13
C GLU A 431 0.33 8.25 -1.34
N ILE A 432 0.33 9.40 -0.66
CA ILE A 432 -0.85 9.91 0.06
C ILE A 432 -1.97 10.27 -0.92
N ASN A 433 -1.66 10.98 -2.00
CA ASN A 433 -2.66 11.33 -3.01
C ASN A 433 -3.26 10.06 -3.64
N GLU A 434 -2.47 9.03 -3.89
CA GLU A 434 -2.93 7.74 -4.40
C GLU A 434 -3.78 6.97 -3.38
N PHE A 435 -3.39 6.98 -2.12
CA PHE A 435 -4.17 6.39 -1.04
C PHE A 435 -5.56 7.06 -0.91
N GLU A 436 -5.59 8.38 -0.88
CA GLU A 436 -6.84 9.14 -0.84
C GLU A 436 -7.68 8.94 -2.12
N LYS A 437 -7.03 8.77 -3.29
CA LYS A 437 -7.72 8.45 -4.54
C LYS A 437 -8.38 7.08 -4.47
N GLU A 438 -7.69 6.08 -3.96
CA GLU A 438 -8.25 4.72 -3.76
C GLU A 438 -9.47 4.75 -2.83
N LEU A 439 -9.42 5.53 -1.76
CA LEU A 439 -10.55 5.72 -0.85
C LEU A 439 -11.71 6.45 -1.52
N SER A 440 -11.42 7.47 -2.31
CA SER A 440 -12.45 8.20 -3.08
C SER A 440 -13.08 7.32 -4.17
N ASP A 441 -12.29 6.49 -4.86
CA ASP A 441 -12.78 5.56 -5.87
C ASP A 441 -13.65 4.44 -5.26
N TRP A 442 -13.37 4.07 -4.02
CA TRP A 442 -14.24 3.19 -3.24
C TRP A 442 -15.57 3.83 -2.85
N GLY A 443 -15.72 5.15 -3.01
CA GLY A 443 -16.91 5.92 -2.69
C GLY A 443 -16.86 6.63 -1.33
N ALA A 444 -15.67 6.77 -0.71
CA ALA A 444 -15.54 7.50 0.53
C ALA A 444 -15.60 9.02 0.31
N ILE A 445 -16.35 9.70 1.18
CA ILE A 445 -16.28 11.14 1.35
C ILE A 445 -15.09 11.43 2.25
N ILE A 446 -14.10 12.20 1.74
CA ILE A 446 -12.88 12.54 2.48
C ILE A 446 -12.91 14.03 2.79
N VAL A 447 -12.87 14.39 4.08
CA VAL A 447 -12.81 15.76 4.56
C VAL A 447 -11.53 15.94 5.35
N LYS A 448 -10.66 16.87 4.91
CA LYS A 448 -9.37 17.13 5.56
C LYS A 448 -9.37 18.53 6.17
N PHE A 449 -8.98 18.59 7.44
CA PHE A 449 -8.89 19.82 8.19
C PHE A 449 -7.46 20.12 8.63
N TRP A 450 -6.99 21.34 8.33
CA TRP A 450 -5.87 21.96 9.03
C TRP A 450 -6.41 22.96 10.03
N VAL A 451 -6.16 22.74 11.33
CA VAL A 451 -6.61 23.65 12.41
C VAL A 451 -5.53 24.68 12.67
N GLN A 452 -5.77 25.92 12.17
CA GLN A 452 -4.83 27.03 12.16
C GLN A 452 -5.03 27.94 13.36
N ILE A 453 -3.95 28.30 14.03
CA ILE A 453 -3.83 29.35 15.05
C ILE A 453 -2.53 30.11 14.84
N ASP A 454 -2.42 31.30 15.37
CA ASP A 454 -1.15 32.00 15.47
C ASP A 454 -0.30 31.52 16.65
N LYS A 455 0.98 31.94 16.61
CA LYS A 455 1.98 31.56 17.60
C LYS A 455 1.67 32.08 19.02
N ASP A 456 1.04 33.26 19.11
CA ASP A 456 0.70 33.86 20.40
C ASP A 456 -0.52 33.19 21.04
N THR A 457 -1.51 32.86 20.26
CA THR A 457 -2.66 32.05 20.69
C THR A 457 -2.22 30.67 21.19
N GLN A 458 -1.27 30.03 20.51
CA GLN A 458 -0.72 28.76 20.99
C GLN A 458 -0.06 28.90 22.37
N LEU A 459 0.80 29.92 22.53
CA LEU A 459 1.47 30.19 23.81
C LEU A 459 0.49 30.44 24.93
N ALA A 460 -0.54 31.27 24.69
CA ALA A 460 -1.58 31.53 25.66
C ALA A 460 -2.30 30.24 26.10
N ARG A 461 -2.60 29.34 25.14
CA ARG A 461 -3.25 28.06 25.41
C ARG A 461 -2.34 27.05 26.12
N PHE A 462 -1.04 27.07 25.86
CA PHE A 462 -0.06 26.25 26.58
C PHE A 462 -0.03 26.67 28.05
N LYS A 463 0.09 27.98 28.33
CA LYS A 463 0.06 28.54 29.70
C LYS A 463 -1.27 28.24 30.41
N GLU A 464 -2.41 28.34 29.71
CA GLU A 464 -3.72 27.95 30.24
C GLU A 464 -3.73 26.49 30.68
N ARG A 465 -3.20 25.57 29.85
CA ARG A 465 -3.15 24.15 30.18
C ARG A 465 -2.25 23.86 31.38
N GLU A 466 -1.08 24.48 31.48
CA GLU A 466 -0.16 24.34 32.61
C GLU A 466 -0.80 24.78 33.94
N ASN A 467 -1.58 25.85 33.88
CA ASN A 467 -2.25 26.43 35.04
C ASN A 467 -3.57 25.72 35.42
N THR A 468 -4.07 24.83 34.58
CA THR A 468 -5.33 24.10 34.79
C THR A 468 -4.99 22.63 35.16
N PRO A 469 -5.17 22.19 36.44
CA PRO A 469 -4.76 20.85 36.89
C PRO A 469 -5.30 19.71 36.01
N GLU A 470 -6.55 19.80 35.60
CA GLU A 470 -7.24 18.80 34.78
C GLU A 470 -6.75 18.76 33.31
N LYS A 471 -5.96 19.76 32.89
CA LYS A 471 -5.45 19.89 31.53
C LYS A 471 -3.92 19.72 31.43
N ARG A 472 -3.19 19.65 32.55
CA ARG A 472 -1.71 19.53 32.57
C ARG A 472 -1.19 18.34 31.78
N TRP A 473 -1.89 17.22 31.83
CA TRP A 473 -1.52 16.02 31.09
C TRP A 473 -1.55 16.18 29.57
N LYS A 474 -2.15 17.28 29.06
CA LYS A 474 -2.26 17.59 27.64
C LYS A 474 -1.10 18.41 27.09
N ILE A 475 -0.13 18.76 27.92
CA ILE A 475 1.07 19.47 27.51
C ILE A 475 2.30 18.65 27.86
N THR A 476 3.20 18.52 26.91
CA THR A 476 4.41 17.71 27.00
C THR A 476 5.63 18.52 26.53
N ASP A 477 6.83 18.02 26.81
CA ASP A 477 8.07 18.60 26.30
C ASP A 477 8.12 18.58 24.76
N GLU A 478 7.38 17.66 24.12
CA GLU A 478 7.25 17.59 22.66
C GLU A 478 6.51 18.83 22.10
N ASP A 479 5.45 19.28 22.78
CA ASP A 479 4.69 20.48 22.35
C ASP A 479 5.61 21.72 22.33
N TRP A 480 6.49 21.86 23.36
CA TRP A 480 7.45 22.96 23.42
C TRP A 480 8.53 22.87 22.35
N ARG A 481 9.09 21.69 22.10
CA ARG A 481 10.07 21.47 21.01
C ARG A 481 9.46 21.77 19.63
N ASN A 482 8.22 21.34 19.40
CA ASN A 482 7.50 21.63 18.14
C ASN A 482 7.34 23.13 17.94
N ARG A 483 7.01 23.86 19.03
CA ARG A 483 6.89 25.32 18.97
C ARG A 483 8.22 26.01 18.65
N GLU A 484 9.35 25.54 19.14
CA GLU A 484 10.67 26.07 18.78
C GLU A 484 10.97 25.96 17.28
N LYS A 485 10.44 24.92 16.63
CA LYS A 485 10.59 24.66 15.20
C LYS A 485 9.43 25.23 14.36
N TRP A 486 8.67 26.20 14.90
CA TRP A 486 7.44 26.73 14.26
C TRP A 486 7.60 27.02 12.77
N ASP A 487 8.62 27.80 12.40
CA ASP A 487 8.81 28.25 11.03
C ASP A 487 9.09 27.07 10.07
N SER A 488 9.85 26.06 10.53
CA SER A 488 10.09 24.83 9.76
C SER A 488 8.82 23.99 9.60
N TYR A 489 7.99 23.92 10.64
CA TYR A 489 6.68 23.26 10.55
C TYR A 489 5.74 23.99 9.61
N GLU A 490 5.69 25.31 9.67
CA GLU A 490 4.84 26.15 8.80
C GLU A 490 5.20 25.95 7.32
N GLU A 491 6.49 25.92 6.99
CA GLU A 491 6.95 25.62 5.64
C GLU A 491 6.56 24.21 5.20
N ALA A 492 6.76 23.20 6.05
CA ALA A 492 6.38 21.82 5.75
C ALA A 492 4.87 21.66 5.55
N VAL A 493 4.07 22.38 6.33
CA VAL A 493 2.61 22.39 6.20
C VAL A 493 2.16 23.08 4.93
N ASN A 494 2.72 24.24 4.60
CA ASN A 494 2.41 24.93 3.35
C ASN A 494 2.71 24.02 2.13
N GLU A 495 3.86 23.34 2.14
CA GLU A 495 4.21 22.37 1.09
C GLU A 495 3.23 21.18 1.06
N MET A 496 2.83 20.66 2.23
CA MET A 496 1.83 19.59 2.35
C MET A 496 0.48 20.02 1.75
N LEU A 497 -0.02 21.19 2.14
CA LEU A 497 -1.28 21.72 1.64
C LEU A 497 -1.24 21.89 0.12
N GLU A 498 -0.18 22.49 -0.41
CA GLU A 498 -0.01 22.71 -1.85
C GLU A 498 0.04 21.39 -2.64
N LYS A 499 0.83 20.40 -2.18
CA LYS A 499 1.07 19.15 -2.92
C LYS A 499 -0.04 18.10 -2.77
N THR A 500 -0.95 18.29 -1.82
CA THR A 500 -1.99 17.30 -1.52
C THR A 500 -3.42 17.85 -1.49
N ASN A 501 -3.63 19.09 -1.95
CA ASN A 501 -4.98 19.67 -2.08
C ASN A 501 -5.65 19.17 -3.36
N THR A 502 -6.00 17.90 -3.40
CA THR A 502 -6.60 17.28 -4.57
C THR A 502 -8.08 17.63 -4.72
N SER A 503 -8.61 17.48 -5.94
CA SER A 503 -10.02 17.77 -6.22
C SER A 503 -11.01 16.81 -5.53
N TYR A 504 -10.57 15.57 -5.26
CA TYR A 504 -11.38 14.51 -4.62
C TYR A 504 -11.23 14.48 -3.09
N ALA A 505 -10.17 15.07 -2.54
CA ALA A 505 -9.92 15.19 -1.11
C ALA A 505 -9.28 16.56 -0.78
N PRO A 506 -10.08 17.66 -0.85
CA PRO A 506 -9.55 19.00 -0.61
C PRO A 506 -9.27 19.26 0.87
N TRP A 507 -8.27 20.10 1.13
CA TRP A 507 -8.01 20.66 2.44
C TRP A 507 -8.95 21.80 2.78
N HIS A 508 -9.34 21.88 4.04
CA HIS A 508 -10.10 23.00 4.62
C HIS A 508 -9.33 23.55 5.82
N ILE A 509 -8.90 24.80 5.73
CA ILE A 509 -8.24 25.49 6.84
C ILE A 509 -9.32 25.98 7.80
N LEU A 510 -9.21 25.61 9.08
CA LEU A 510 -10.08 26.05 10.15
C LEU A 510 -9.36 27.14 10.96
N GLU A 511 -9.80 28.38 10.84
CA GLU A 511 -9.33 29.52 11.63
C GLU A 511 -9.78 29.33 13.08
N SER A 512 -8.85 29.04 13.98
CA SER A 512 -9.15 28.54 15.32
C SER A 512 -8.63 29.42 16.45
N ASN A 513 -8.28 30.67 16.19
CA ASN A 513 -8.07 31.65 17.27
C ASN A 513 -9.35 31.77 18.09
N ASP A 514 -10.51 31.87 17.44
CA ASP A 514 -11.79 31.57 18.08
C ASP A 514 -12.18 30.09 17.89
N LYS A 515 -12.23 29.36 18.99
CA LYS A 515 -12.62 27.94 19.01
C LYS A 515 -14.08 27.72 18.56
N LYS A 516 -14.98 28.69 18.79
CA LYS A 516 -16.40 28.60 18.43
C LYS A 516 -16.56 28.64 16.92
N TYR A 517 -15.92 29.63 16.28
CA TYR A 517 -15.92 29.77 14.83
C TYR A 517 -15.38 28.49 14.14
N ALA A 518 -14.21 27.98 14.58
CA ALA A 518 -13.61 26.79 14.00
C ALA A 518 -14.52 25.56 14.09
N ARG A 519 -15.22 25.37 15.21
CA ARG A 519 -16.16 24.25 15.43
C ARG A 519 -17.37 24.32 14.49
N ILE A 520 -17.94 25.51 14.32
CA ILE A 520 -19.08 25.74 13.42
C ILE A 520 -18.66 25.54 11.96
N LYS A 521 -17.49 26.07 11.56
CA LYS A 521 -16.94 25.88 10.23
C LYS A 521 -16.69 24.41 9.93
N ALA A 522 -16.15 23.64 10.88
CA ALA A 522 -15.91 22.21 10.72
C ALA A 522 -17.21 21.42 10.48
N LEU A 523 -18.24 21.65 11.31
CA LEU A 523 -19.55 21.03 11.15
C LEU A 523 -20.18 21.36 9.79
N LYS A 524 -20.19 22.63 9.43
CA LYS A 524 -20.71 23.11 8.14
C LYS A 524 -19.98 22.45 6.97
N THR A 525 -18.66 22.38 7.01
CA THR A 525 -17.85 21.76 5.95
C THR A 525 -18.16 20.27 5.77
N VAL A 526 -18.32 19.53 6.88
CA VAL A 526 -18.68 18.09 6.82
C VAL A 526 -20.07 17.93 6.19
N ILE A 527 -21.06 18.75 6.60
CA ILE A 527 -22.42 18.73 6.05
C ILE A 527 -22.38 18.99 4.54
N GLU A 528 -21.74 20.09 4.13
CA GLU A 528 -21.63 20.48 2.71
C GLU A 528 -20.93 19.38 1.87
N ALA A 529 -19.92 18.68 2.41
CA ALA A 529 -19.24 17.60 1.74
C ALA A 529 -20.18 16.40 1.51
N ILE A 530 -21.00 16.06 2.50
CA ILE A 530 -21.99 14.97 2.41
C ILE A 530 -23.09 15.34 1.40
N GLU A 531 -23.69 16.51 1.53
CA GLU A 531 -24.76 16.98 0.64
C GLU A 531 -24.30 17.09 -0.82
N LYS A 532 -23.08 17.56 -1.05
CA LYS A 532 -22.49 17.60 -2.39
C LYS A 532 -22.28 16.22 -3.00
N TYR A 533 -21.93 15.22 -2.19
CA TYR A 533 -21.80 13.84 -2.65
C TYR A 533 -23.15 13.25 -3.04
N GLU A 534 -24.20 13.52 -2.27
CA GLU A 534 -25.55 13.03 -2.53
C GLU A 534 -26.23 13.69 -3.75
N ALA A 535 -25.76 14.88 -4.13
CA ALA A 535 -26.26 15.58 -5.32
C ALA A 535 -25.66 15.09 -6.65
N LYS A 536 -24.64 14.20 -6.58
CA LYS A 536 -24.03 13.55 -7.75
C LYS A 536 -24.73 12.24 -8.09
#